data_73ff0b1e9f714a21893f643bd0615f3d
#
_entry.id   73ff0b1e9f714a21893f643bd0615f3d
#
_cell.length_a   1.000
_cell.length_b   1.000
_cell.length_c   1.000
_cell.angle_alpha   90.00
_cell.angle_beta   90.00
_cell.angle_gamma   90.00
#
_symmetry.space_group_name_H-M   'P 1'
#
loop_
_entity.id
_entity.type
_entity.pdbx_description
1 polymer ?
#
loop_
_entity_poly.entity_id
_entity_poly.type
_entity_poly.pdbx_seq_one_letter_code
_entity_poly.pdbx_strand_id
1 'polypeptide(L)'
;MNDSIVGNLSDFNKTLELLGSVQTEILGNAIPKRTPNNLLDQRDAYLKTLSEFADISVDYLKNNAVRVTLGTTGQGQTLVDGLNYKKLKLQNVDGASKIYIDDLPSSAATIIQIQSGEIAGHMAADIALTETKRSLDDLTKSLVAEFNELHRFGVDLDGVQGKDFFLSLIHI
;
A
#
# COMPACT_ATOMS: atom_id res chain seq x y z
N MET A 1 1.80 -1.68 -12.02
CA MET A 1 2.35 -1.29 -10.73
C MET A 1 1.38 -1.52 -9.58
N ASN A 2 0.11 -1.15 -9.69
CA ASN A 2 -0.92 -1.56 -8.71
C ASN A 2 -0.97 -3.09 -8.49
N ASP A 3 -0.71 -3.90 -9.50
CA ASP A 3 -0.74 -5.35 -9.41
C ASP A 3 0.30 -5.91 -8.41
N SER A 4 1.48 -5.29 -8.32
CA SER A 4 2.53 -5.69 -7.35
C SER A 4 2.11 -5.37 -5.91
N ILE A 5 1.53 -4.19 -5.67
CA ILE A 5 1.03 -3.82 -4.33
C ILE A 5 -0.13 -4.75 -3.94
N VAL A 6 -1.05 -5.02 -4.86
CA VAL A 6 -2.18 -5.96 -4.63
C VAL A 6 -1.66 -7.37 -4.37
N GLY A 7 -0.67 -7.84 -5.13
CA GLY A 7 -0.03 -9.14 -4.93
C GLY A 7 0.58 -9.25 -3.53
N ASN A 8 1.45 -8.30 -3.15
CA ASN A 8 2.09 -8.30 -1.84
C ASN A 8 1.07 -8.19 -0.69
N LEU A 9 0.01 -7.42 -0.88
CA LEU A 9 -1.06 -7.30 0.11
C LEU A 9 -1.85 -8.59 0.26
N SER A 10 -2.07 -9.31 -0.85
CA SER A 10 -2.68 -10.63 -0.86
C SER A 10 -1.84 -11.65 -0.10
N ASP A 11 -0.52 -11.69 -0.37
CA ASP A 11 0.41 -12.60 0.29
C ASP A 11 0.58 -12.26 1.78
N PHE A 12 0.63 -10.98 2.12
CA PHE A 12 0.60 -10.50 3.50
C PHE A 12 -0.66 -10.99 4.25
N ASN A 13 -1.85 -10.79 3.65
CA ASN A 13 -3.13 -11.21 4.24
C ASN A 13 -3.22 -12.72 4.39
N LYS A 14 -2.71 -13.48 3.42
CA LYS A 14 -2.63 -14.94 3.49
C LYS A 14 -1.71 -15.39 4.63
N THR A 15 -0.58 -14.71 4.81
CA THR A 15 0.35 -15.01 5.90
C THR A 15 -0.26 -14.68 7.26
N LEU A 16 -1.04 -13.59 7.39
CA LEU A 16 -1.82 -13.29 8.60
C LEU A 16 -2.84 -14.39 8.92
N GLU A 17 -3.53 -14.92 7.92
CA GLU A 17 -4.48 -16.01 8.08
C GLU A 17 -3.81 -17.31 8.54
N LEU A 18 -2.64 -17.66 7.95
CA LEU A 18 -1.85 -18.81 8.35
C LEU A 18 -1.31 -18.65 9.78
N LEU A 19 -0.85 -17.45 10.15
CA LEU A 19 -0.46 -17.14 11.52
C LEU A 19 -1.63 -17.31 12.49
N GLY A 20 -2.83 -16.83 12.14
CA GLY A 20 -4.05 -17.00 12.93
C GLY A 20 -4.41 -18.48 13.15
N SER A 21 -4.25 -19.32 12.10
CA SER A 21 -4.47 -20.76 12.19
C SER A 21 -3.49 -21.44 13.14
N VAL A 22 -2.21 -21.14 13.03
CA VAL A 22 -1.16 -21.66 13.93
C VAL A 22 -1.40 -21.18 15.38
N GLN A 23 -1.80 -19.92 15.58
CA GLN A 23 -2.16 -19.41 16.89
C GLN A 23 -3.32 -20.19 17.52
N THR A 24 -4.33 -20.56 16.71
CA THR A 24 -5.46 -21.36 17.16
C THR A 24 -4.99 -22.75 17.63
N GLU A 25 -4.08 -23.37 16.90
CA GLU A 25 -3.48 -24.67 17.27
C GLU A 25 -2.63 -24.56 18.54
N ILE A 26 -1.80 -23.51 18.66
CA ILE A 26 -0.99 -23.24 19.85
C ILE A 26 -1.88 -23.10 21.09
N LEU A 27 -2.96 -22.32 20.98
CA LEU A 27 -3.87 -22.07 22.09
C LEU A 27 -4.78 -23.26 22.40
N GLY A 28 -5.20 -24.02 21.37
CA GLY A 28 -6.02 -25.22 21.52
C GLY A 28 -5.24 -26.40 22.16
N ASN A 29 -3.93 -26.48 21.97
CA ASN A 29 -3.06 -27.47 22.57
C ASN A 29 -2.49 -27.03 23.93
N ALA A 30 -2.96 -25.94 24.49
CA ALA A 30 -2.49 -25.35 25.76
C ALA A 30 -2.86 -26.17 27.01
N ILE A 31 -2.43 -27.43 27.07
CA ILE A 31 -1.99 -28.03 28.33
C ILE A 31 -0.67 -27.31 28.66
N PRO A 32 -0.53 -26.61 29.83
CA PRO A 32 0.44 -25.54 30.05
C PRO A 32 1.94 -25.90 29.92
N LYS A 33 2.33 -27.04 29.41
CA LYS A 33 3.75 -27.47 29.33
C LYS A 33 4.17 -28.15 28.01
N ARG A 34 3.34 -28.22 26.99
CA ARG A 34 3.70 -28.91 25.74
C ARG A 34 3.09 -28.25 24.48
N THR A 35 3.38 -26.98 24.24
CA THR A 35 3.21 -26.47 22.88
C THR A 35 4.23 -27.18 21.99
N PRO A 36 3.84 -27.88 20.92
CA PRO A 36 4.80 -28.53 20.02
C PRO A 36 5.76 -27.50 19.41
N ASN A 37 7.06 -27.74 19.46
CA ASN A 37 8.07 -26.81 18.95
C ASN A 37 7.86 -26.48 17.48
N ASN A 38 7.37 -27.43 16.67
CA ASN A 38 7.07 -27.19 15.25
C ASN A 38 6.02 -26.09 15.03
N LEU A 39 5.05 -25.93 15.93
CA LEU A 39 4.05 -24.84 15.83
C LEU A 39 4.68 -23.49 16.17
N LEU A 40 5.61 -23.46 17.14
CA LEU A 40 6.34 -22.24 17.47
C LEU A 40 7.29 -21.84 16.32
N ASP A 41 7.96 -22.81 15.70
CA ASP A 41 8.82 -22.58 14.53
C ASP A 41 8.01 -22.07 13.33
N GLN A 42 6.83 -22.62 13.09
CA GLN A 42 5.91 -22.14 12.03
C GLN A 42 5.42 -20.71 12.31
N ARG A 43 5.02 -20.42 13.56
CA ARG A 43 4.65 -19.08 13.97
C ARG A 43 5.77 -18.08 13.66
N ASP A 44 6.98 -18.41 14.09
CA ASP A 44 8.14 -17.52 13.93
C ASP A 44 8.53 -17.36 12.45
N ALA A 45 8.37 -18.40 11.62
CA ALA A 45 8.53 -18.30 10.18
C ALA A 45 7.51 -17.33 9.54
N TYR A 46 6.22 -17.42 9.93
CA TYR A 46 5.21 -16.47 9.42
C TYR A 46 5.44 -15.05 9.91
N LEU A 47 5.87 -14.84 11.14
CA LEU A 47 6.25 -13.53 11.66
C LEU A 47 7.42 -12.93 10.86
N LYS A 48 8.42 -13.74 10.53
CA LYS A 48 9.53 -13.32 9.67
C LYS A 48 9.02 -12.90 8.30
N THR A 49 8.18 -13.72 7.66
CA THR A 49 7.60 -13.38 6.35
C THR A 49 6.78 -12.08 6.41
N LEU A 50 5.97 -11.87 7.45
CA LEU A 50 5.23 -10.61 7.64
C LEU A 50 6.17 -9.40 7.75
N SER A 51 7.32 -9.56 8.43
CA SER A 51 8.30 -8.47 8.58
C SER A 51 9.05 -8.12 7.28
N GLU A 52 9.06 -9.00 6.29
CA GLU A 52 9.59 -8.73 4.96
C GLU A 52 8.64 -7.82 4.17
N PHE A 53 7.33 -7.98 4.35
CA PHE A 53 6.31 -7.16 3.68
C PHE A 53 6.11 -5.78 4.31
N ALA A 54 6.15 -5.69 5.64
CA ALA A 54 5.83 -4.46 6.38
C ALA A 54 6.58 -4.37 7.71
N ASP A 55 6.76 -3.15 8.20
CA ASP A 55 7.25 -2.92 9.55
C ASP A 55 6.20 -3.37 10.58
N ILE A 56 6.57 -4.37 11.38
CA ILE A 56 5.74 -4.93 12.43
C ILE A 56 6.46 -4.95 13.77
N SER A 57 5.70 -4.84 14.85
CA SER A 57 6.13 -5.13 16.21
C SER A 57 5.41 -6.36 16.73
N VAL A 58 6.12 -7.23 17.42
CA VAL A 58 5.60 -8.50 17.94
C VAL A 58 5.75 -8.57 19.43
N ASP A 59 4.64 -8.73 20.15
CA ASP A 59 4.59 -8.97 21.58
C ASP A 59 4.24 -10.43 21.86
N TYR A 60 5.13 -11.14 22.57
CA TYR A 60 4.88 -12.52 23.00
C TYR A 60 4.06 -12.54 24.28
N LEU A 61 2.90 -13.19 24.24
CA LEU A 61 1.97 -13.30 25.35
C LEU A 61 2.30 -14.54 26.23
N LYS A 62 1.79 -14.56 27.48
CA LYS A 62 2.11 -15.63 28.47
C LYS A 62 1.72 -17.05 28.04
N ASN A 63 0.78 -17.18 27.10
CA ASN A 63 0.25 -18.46 26.57
C ASN A 63 0.89 -18.88 25.25
N ASN A 64 2.06 -18.35 24.90
CA ASN A 64 2.77 -18.53 23.62
C ASN A 64 2.03 -17.94 22.40
N ALA A 65 0.89 -17.25 22.59
CA ALA A 65 0.28 -16.45 21.56
C ALA A 65 1.11 -15.20 21.30
N VAL A 66 0.88 -14.56 20.16
CA VAL A 66 1.51 -13.29 19.83
C VAL A 66 0.44 -12.23 19.53
N ARG A 67 0.82 -10.99 19.81
CA ARG A 67 0.16 -9.80 19.27
C ARG A 67 1.08 -9.18 18.23
N VAL A 68 0.53 -8.85 17.08
CA VAL A 68 1.26 -8.18 15.98
C VAL A 68 0.62 -6.83 15.74
N THR A 69 1.43 -5.78 15.79
CA THR A 69 1.03 -4.41 15.48
C THR A 69 1.86 -3.88 14.32
N LEU A 70 1.28 -3.03 13.48
CA LEU A 70 2.03 -2.30 12.46
C LEU A 70 2.92 -1.23 13.11
N GLY A 71 4.09 -0.99 12.49
CA GLY A 71 5.09 -0.07 12.99
C GLY A 71 6.03 -0.68 14.02
N THR A 72 7.20 -0.09 14.14
CA THR A 72 8.30 -0.60 15.01
C THR A 72 8.11 -0.30 16.48
N THR A 73 7.19 0.59 16.85
CA THR A 73 7.00 1.07 18.23
C THR A 73 5.94 0.31 19.03
N GLY A 74 5.20 -0.62 18.40
CA GLY A 74 4.07 -1.31 19.02
C GLY A 74 2.84 -0.41 19.27
N GLN A 75 2.87 0.85 18.83
CA GLN A 75 1.79 1.82 18.98
C GLN A 75 0.86 1.89 17.77
N GLY A 76 1.15 1.13 16.71
CA GLY A 76 0.37 1.12 15.48
C GLY A 76 -0.90 0.30 15.59
N GLN A 77 -1.56 0.10 14.46
CA GLN A 77 -2.78 -0.70 14.39
C GLN A 77 -2.48 -2.17 14.65
N THR A 78 -3.25 -2.78 15.58
CA THR A 78 -3.15 -4.20 15.85
C THR A 78 -3.73 -5.01 14.71
N LEU A 79 -2.89 -5.87 14.13
CA LEU A 79 -3.26 -6.80 13.05
C LEU A 79 -3.64 -8.18 13.58
N VAL A 80 -2.91 -8.65 14.60
CA VAL A 80 -3.18 -9.95 15.25
C VAL A 80 -3.23 -9.73 16.75
N ASP A 81 -4.24 -10.27 17.42
CA ASP A 81 -4.35 -10.33 18.87
C ASP A 81 -4.90 -11.70 19.28
N GLY A 82 -4.00 -12.59 19.63
CA GLY A 82 -4.34 -13.98 19.93
C GLY A 82 -4.99 -14.68 18.73
N LEU A 83 -6.29 -14.94 18.82
CA LEU A 83 -7.07 -15.63 17.79
C LEU A 83 -7.62 -14.70 16.69
N ASN A 84 -7.68 -13.41 16.96
CA ASN A 84 -8.26 -12.45 16.05
C ASN A 84 -7.18 -11.88 15.11
N TYR A 85 -7.48 -11.81 13.83
CA TYR A 85 -6.62 -11.12 12.85
C TYR A 85 -7.44 -10.23 11.95
N LYS A 86 -6.81 -9.17 11.44
CA LYS A 86 -7.40 -8.18 10.55
C LYS A 86 -6.65 -8.16 9.24
N LYS A 87 -7.37 -8.18 8.13
CA LYS A 87 -6.81 -8.08 6.79
C LYS A 87 -6.64 -6.62 6.38
N LEU A 88 -5.69 -6.39 5.49
CA LEU A 88 -5.47 -5.09 4.87
C LEU A 88 -6.08 -5.08 3.47
N LYS A 89 -6.59 -3.94 3.05
CA LYS A 89 -7.10 -3.72 1.69
C LYS A 89 -6.51 -2.45 1.08
N LEU A 90 -6.33 -2.48 -0.23
CA LEU A 90 -5.94 -1.33 -1.02
C LEU A 90 -7.19 -0.64 -1.57
N GLN A 91 -7.21 0.68 -1.50
CA GLN A 91 -8.21 1.51 -2.17
C GLN A 91 -7.52 2.65 -2.89
N ASN A 92 -8.01 2.98 -4.09
CA ASN A 92 -7.59 4.19 -4.78
C ASN A 92 -8.49 5.34 -4.34
N VAL A 93 -7.89 6.37 -3.74
CA VAL A 93 -8.59 7.57 -3.29
C VAL A 93 -7.87 8.76 -3.90
N ASP A 94 -8.59 9.54 -4.72
CA ASP A 94 -8.07 10.72 -5.41
C ASP A 94 -6.83 10.43 -6.28
N GLY A 95 -6.79 9.24 -6.92
CA GLY A 95 -5.69 8.80 -7.76
C GLY A 95 -4.47 8.28 -7.01
N ALA A 96 -4.51 8.20 -5.68
CA ALA A 96 -3.46 7.65 -4.84
C ALA A 96 -3.88 6.32 -4.21
N SER A 97 -2.96 5.36 -4.20
CA SER A 97 -3.14 4.06 -3.53
C SER A 97 -3.03 4.24 -2.01
N LYS A 98 -4.07 3.84 -1.27
CA LYS A 98 -4.10 3.91 0.19
C LYS A 98 -4.47 2.57 0.78
N ILE A 99 -3.85 2.20 1.90
CA ILE A 99 -4.08 0.95 2.62
C ILE A 99 -5.00 1.20 3.81
N TYR A 100 -5.95 0.30 4.00
CA TYR A 100 -6.95 0.33 5.08
C TYR A 100 -7.07 -1.04 5.73
N ILE A 101 -7.60 -1.09 6.96
CA ILE A 101 -8.05 -2.33 7.58
C ILE A 101 -9.42 -2.70 7.00
N ASP A 102 -9.58 -3.96 6.60
CA ASP A 102 -10.82 -4.46 5.95
C ASP A 102 -12.05 -4.52 6.86
N ASP A 103 -11.85 -4.45 8.16
CA ASP A 103 -12.82 -4.63 9.24
C ASP A 103 -13.71 -3.42 9.53
N LEU A 104 -13.35 -2.24 8.99
CA LEU A 104 -14.00 -0.97 9.31
C LEU A 104 -14.90 -0.48 8.16
N PRO A 105 -16.09 0.05 8.46
CA PRO A 105 -16.89 0.72 7.45
C PRO A 105 -16.08 1.90 6.86
N SER A 106 -16.25 2.16 5.58
CA SER A 106 -15.47 3.13 4.80
C SER A 106 -15.42 4.55 5.42
N SER A 107 -16.42 4.91 6.23
CA SER A 107 -16.49 6.20 6.93
C SER A 107 -15.59 6.31 8.17
N ALA A 108 -15.10 5.18 8.70
CA ALA A 108 -14.21 5.11 9.89
C ALA A 108 -12.85 4.50 9.55
N ALA A 109 -12.56 4.29 8.26
CA ALA A 109 -11.36 3.62 7.81
C ALA A 109 -10.14 4.52 8.06
N THR A 110 -9.27 4.10 8.97
CA THR A 110 -7.99 4.76 9.21
C THR A 110 -7.01 4.35 8.11
N ILE A 111 -6.41 5.35 7.45
CA ILE A 111 -5.32 5.11 6.50
C ILE A 111 -4.13 4.53 7.24
N ILE A 112 -3.65 3.40 6.78
CA ILE A 112 -2.48 2.73 7.33
C ILE A 112 -1.24 3.22 6.58
N GLN A 113 -0.25 3.68 7.34
CA GLN A 113 1.07 4.01 6.79
C GLN A 113 2.05 2.90 7.13
N ILE A 114 2.58 2.26 6.12
CA ILE A 114 3.65 1.26 6.21
C ILE A 114 4.94 1.97 5.82
N GLN A 115 5.94 1.98 6.72
CA GLN A 115 7.14 2.80 6.56
C GLN A 115 8.32 2.01 5.99
N SER A 116 8.30 0.68 6.09
CA SER A 116 9.35 -0.19 5.56
C SER A 116 8.79 -1.52 5.07
N GLY A 117 9.65 -2.33 4.42
CA GLY A 117 9.27 -3.58 3.79
C GLY A 117 8.87 -3.41 2.32
N GLU A 118 8.52 -4.53 1.69
CA GLU A 118 8.20 -4.56 0.26
C GLU A 118 6.99 -3.68 -0.11
N ILE A 119 5.96 -3.68 0.73
CA ILE A 119 4.75 -2.88 0.49
C ILE A 119 5.09 -1.39 0.49
N ALA A 120 5.88 -0.93 1.46
CA ALA A 120 6.31 0.48 1.51
C ALA A 120 7.15 0.87 0.29
N GLY A 121 8.06 -0.01 -0.15
CA GLY A 121 8.87 0.20 -1.34
C GLY A 121 8.03 0.37 -2.61
N HIS A 122 7.04 -0.50 -2.81
CA HIS A 122 6.12 -0.41 -3.94
C HIS A 122 5.21 0.83 -3.88
N MET A 123 4.74 1.21 -2.69
CA MET A 123 3.96 2.44 -2.51
C MET A 123 4.79 3.70 -2.81
N ALA A 124 6.03 3.75 -2.35
CA ALA A 124 6.93 4.86 -2.64
C ALA A 124 7.20 4.99 -4.16
N ALA A 125 7.40 3.87 -4.84
CA ALA A 125 7.57 3.83 -6.28
C ALA A 125 6.30 4.27 -7.04
N ASP A 126 5.09 3.90 -6.57
CA ASP A 126 3.81 4.32 -7.15
C ASP A 126 3.60 5.84 -7.01
N ILE A 127 3.94 6.40 -5.86
CA ILE A 127 3.92 7.85 -5.61
C ILE A 127 4.88 8.55 -6.57
N ALA A 128 6.15 8.12 -6.66
CA ALA A 128 7.16 8.73 -7.52
C ALA A 128 6.75 8.68 -9.01
N LEU A 129 6.15 7.57 -9.46
CA LEU A 129 5.64 7.45 -10.82
C LEU A 129 4.48 8.41 -11.09
N THR A 130 3.56 8.53 -10.12
CA THR A 130 2.40 9.44 -10.24
C THR A 130 2.86 10.90 -10.30
N GLU A 131 3.84 11.28 -9.49
CA GLU A 131 4.43 12.62 -9.50
C GLU A 131 5.17 12.92 -10.81
N THR A 132 5.95 11.94 -11.31
CA THR A 132 6.64 12.05 -12.60
C THR A 132 5.65 12.24 -13.75
N LYS A 133 4.56 11.44 -13.76
CA LYS A 133 3.50 11.57 -14.75
C LYS A 133 2.84 12.95 -14.70
N ARG A 134 2.52 13.44 -13.50
CA ARG A 134 1.95 14.79 -13.33
C ARG A 134 2.89 15.88 -13.84
N SER A 135 4.18 15.79 -13.52
CA SER A 135 5.18 16.75 -13.99
C SER A 135 5.30 16.75 -15.51
N LEU A 136 5.22 15.57 -16.14
CA LEU A 136 5.22 15.44 -17.61
C LEU A 136 3.95 16.03 -18.24
N ASP A 137 2.80 15.78 -17.64
CA ASP A 137 1.52 16.36 -18.09
C ASP A 137 1.55 17.89 -17.98
N ASP A 138 2.09 18.45 -16.90
CA ASP A 138 2.20 19.89 -16.70
C ASP A 138 3.21 20.53 -17.68
N LEU A 139 4.34 19.87 -17.94
CA LEU A 139 5.28 20.30 -18.99
C LEU A 139 4.63 20.33 -20.37
N THR A 140 3.87 19.27 -20.69
CA THR A 140 3.16 19.17 -21.97
C THR A 140 2.14 20.28 -22.12
N LYS A 141 1.34 20.57 -21.07
CA LYS A 141 0.37 21.67 -21.06
C LYS A 141 1.05 23.02 -21.27
N SER A 142 2.16 23.27 -20.57
CA SER A 142 2.91 24.51 -20.71
C SER A 142 3.46 24.66 -22.13
N LEU A 143 4.05 23.60 -22.71
CA LEU A 143 4.57 23.60 -24.06
C LEU A 143 3.47 23.93 -25.10
N VAL A 144 2.30 23.28 -24.96
CA VAL A 144 1.15 23.53 -25.84
C VAL A 144 0.64 24.97 -25.72
N ALA A 145 0.56 25.50 -24.50
CA ALA A 145 0.14 26.87 -24.27
C ALA A 145 1.07 27.88 -24.92
N GLU A 146 2.38 27.74 -24.70
CA GLU A 146 3.41 28.62 -25.30
C GLU A 146 3.43 28.53 -26.81
N PHE A 147 3.33 27.34 -27.40
CA PHE A 147 3.25 27.17 -28.85
C PHE A 147 2.01 27.82 -29.45
N ASN A 148 0.87 27.64 -28.82
CA ASN A 148 -0.38 28.25 -29.29
C ASN A 148 -0.33 29.78 -29.17
N GLU A 149 0.27 30.31 -28.10
CA GLU A 149 0.46 31.76 -27.95
C GLU A 149 1.37 32.30 -29.06
N LEU A 150 2.52 31.69 -29.27
CA LEU A 150 3.45 32.10 -30.34
C LEU A 150 2.80 32.03 -31.72
N HIS A 151 2.03 30.96 -32.02
CA HIS A 151 1.39 30.77 -33.31
C HIS A 151 0.29 31.80 -33.56
N ARG A 152 -0.44 32.23 -32.50
CA ARG A 152 -1.44 33.31 -32.60
C ARG A 152 -0.85 34.68 -32.89
N PHE A 153 0.43 34.92 -32.50
CA PHE A 153 1.14 36.17 -32.88
C PHE A 153 1.62 36.19 -34.31
N GLY A 154 1.72 35.04 -34.97
CA GLY A 154 2.13 34.95 -36.37
C GLY A 154 1.00 35.42 -37.31
N VAL A 155 1.40 35.88 -38.52
CA VAL A 155 0.48 36.17 -39.64
C VAL A 155 0.93 35.39 -40.85
N ASP A 156 0.01 34.93 -41.65
CA ASP A 156 0.31 34.27 -42.94
C ASP A 156 0.65 35.27 -44.05
N LEU A 157 0.92 34.78 -45.23
CA LEU A 157 1.27 35.61 -46.41
C LEU A 157 0.10 36.49 -46.87
N ASP A 158 -1.11 36.16 -46.50
CA ASP A 158 -2.34 36.93 -46.80
C ASP A 158 -2.69 37.92 -45.69
N GLY A 159 -1.86 38.00 -44.62
CA GLY A 159 -2.03 38.88 -43.49
C GLY A 159 -3.07 38.38 -42.46
N VAL A 160 -3.47 37.11 -42.52
CA VAL A 160 -4.41 36.50 -41.58
C VAL A 160 -3.65 36.01 -40.34
N GLN A 161 -4.19 36.34 -39.18
CA GLN A 161 -3.62 35.99 -37.87
C GLN A 161 -3.72 34.48 -37.60
N GLY A 162 -2.65 33.92 -37.06
CA GLY A 162 -2.58 32.50 -36.69
C GLY A 162 -3.62 32.09 -35.66
N LYS A 163 -3.98 30.83 -35.71
CA LYS A 163 -4.90 30.19 -34.73
C LYS A 163 -4.13 29.21 -33.89
N ASP A 164 -4.78 28.60 -32.89
CA ASP A 164 -4.18 27.54 -32.08
C ASP A 164 -3.69 26.42 -32.98
N PHE A 165 -2.40 26.07 -32.84
CA PHE A 165 -1.79 24.95 -33.53
C PHE A 165 -2.25 23.62 -32.95
N PHE A 166 -2.27 23.54 -31.60
CA PHE A 166 -2.80 22.40 -30.87
C PHE A 166 -4.23 22.71 -30.42
N LEU A 167 -5.20 22.04 -31.02
CA LEU A 167 -6.63 22.32 -30.80
C LEU A 167 -7.21 21.64 -29.56
N SER A 168 -6.53 20.62 -29.01
CA SER A 168 -7.00 19.88 -27.82
C SER A 168 -5.86 19.18 -27.11
N LEU A 169 -5.91 19.19 -25.78
CA LEU A 169 -5.02 18.41 -24.89
C LEU A 169 -5.58 17.01 -24.58
N ILE A 170 -6.75 16.64 -25.14
CA ILE A 170 -7.49 15.43 -24.77
C ILE A 170 -6.85 14.14 -25.36
N HIS A 171 -5.90 14.25 -26.28
CA HIS A 171 -5.28 13.12 -26.97
C HIS A 171 -3.77 12.97 -26.71
N ILE A 172 -3.28 13.54 -25.61
CA ILE A 172 -1.89 13.35 -25.18
C ILE A 172 -1.86 12.55 -23.87
#